data_1c545fc60cb65cd7d6d70126147e1ab6
#
_entry.id   1c545fc60cb65cd7d6d70126147e1ab6
#
_cell.length_a   1.000
_cell.length_b   1.000
_cell.length_c   1.000
_cell.angle_alpha   90.00
_cell.angle_beta   90.00
_cell.angle_gamma   90.00
#
_symmetry.space_group_name_H-M   'P 1'
#
loop_
_entity.id
_entity.type
_entity.pdbx_description
1 polymer ?
#
loop_
_entity_poly.entity_id
_entity_poly.type
_entity_poly.pdbx_seq_one_letter_code
_entity_poly.pdbx_strand_id
1 'polypeptide(L)'
;YVWDGSFDGAHNSKITWEHLLNQSSDWSGTLFGLHDWADRPPKTGGIDDWKNRKLNEPGTVYEYNDVRVNLLAYSLLQVWRKPLPMVLKEKIMDPIGASTTWRWYGYDNSFVNMDGLMMQSVSGGGHHGGGIFINTYDQARFGLLFLRKGKWNNRQLVSEKWVNAAHQSSPARRSSRPSSGQ
;
A
#
# COMPACT_ATOMS: atom_id res chain seq x y z
N TYR A 1 -7.14 -13.84 0.09
CA TYR A 1 -6.68 -14.42 1.35
C TYR A 1 -5.17 -14.35 1.40
N VAL A 2 -4.63 -13.83 2.50
CA VAL A 2 -3.19 -13.78 2.79
C VAL A 2 -2.92 -14.88 3.83
N TRP A 3 -2.09 -15.87 3.49
CA TRP A 3 -1.95 -17.13 4.23
C TRP A 3 -0.72 -17.24 5.14
N ASP A 4 -0.07 -16.15 5.46
CA ASP A 4 1.21 -16.16 6.19
C ASP A 4 1.10 -15.82 7.68
N GLY A 5 -0.11 -15.75 8.21
CA GLY A 5 -0.36 -15.36 9.60
C GLY A 5 -0.34 -13.86 9.87
N SER A 6 -0.04 -13.01 8.87
CA SER A 6 0.04 -11.54 9.05
C SER A 6 -1.26 -10.92 9.58
N PHE A 7 -2.39 -11.59 9.35
CA PHE A 7 -3.71 -11.12 9.77
C PHE A 7 -4.36 -12.00 10.84
N ASP A 8 -3.59 -12.84 11.49
CA ASP A 8 -4.08 -13.66 12.60
C ASP A 8 -4.30 -12.82 13.86
N GLY A 9 -5.11 -13.36 14.78
CA GLY A 9 -5.41 -12.73 16.07
C GLY A 9 -6.64 -11.82 16.05
N ALA A 10 -7.12 -11.48 17.23
CA ALA A 10 -8.40 -10.79 17.43
C ALA A 10 -8.47 -9.38 16.84
N HIS A 11 -7.33 -8.71 16.67
CA HIS A 11 -7.25 -7.38 16.09
C HIS A 11 -7.03 -7.44 14.58
N ASN A 12 -5.94 -8.08 14.13
CA ASN A 12 -5.54 -8.08 12.73
C ASN A 12 -6.58 -8.76 11.82
N SER A 13 -7.33 -9.75 12.30
CA SER A 13 -8.38 -10.44 11.54
C SER A 13 -9.55 -9.55 11.11
N LYS A 14 -9.71 -8.39 11.75
CA LYS A 14 -10.73 -7.39 11.39
C LYS A 14 -10.31 -6.45 10.27
N ILE A 15 -9.03 -6.47 9.90
CA ILE A 15 -8.46 -5.55 8.92
C ILE A 15 -8.97 -5.92 7.51
N THR A 16 -9.44 -4.92 6.79
CA THR A 16 -9.91 -5.03 5.41
C THR A 16 -8.92 -4.37 4.44
N TRP A 17 -9.08 -4.65 3.16
CA TRP A 17 -8.35 -3.94 2.09
C TRP A 17 -8.54 -2.43 2.17
N GLU A 18 -9.75 -1.99 2.49
CA GLU A 18 -10.05 -0.56 2.64
C GLU A 18 -9.28 0.06 3.79
N HIS A 19 -9.13 -0.64 4.92
CA HIS A 19 -8.35 -0.16 6.05
C HIS A 19 -6.86 0.01 5.70
N LEU A 20 -6.29 -0.92 4.94
CA LEU A 20 -4.90 -0.81 4.46
C LEU A 20 -4.72 0.34 3.47
N LEU A 21 -5.61 0.45 2.47
CA LEU A 21 -5.58 1.51 1.46
C LEU A 21 -5.75 2.89 2.07
N ASN A 22 -6.60 3.03 3.06
CA ASN A 22 -6.88 4.28 3.74
C ASN A 22 -5.90 4.60 4.87
N GLN A 23 -4.90 3.75 5.12
CA GLN A 23 -3.95 3.90 6.23
C GLN A 23 -4.66 4.05 7.59
N SER A 24 -5.67 3.22 7.80
CA SER A 24 -6.47 3.19 9.03
C SER A 24 -6.54 1.79 9.65
N SER A 25 -5.62 0.91 9.27
CA SER A 25 -5.63 -0.49 9.72
C SER A 25 -5.19 -0.66 11.18
N ASP A 26 -4.30 0.18 11.65
CA ASP A 26 -3.53 -0.01 12.89
C ASP A 26 -3.01 -1.45 13.06
N TRP A 27 -2.59 -2.06 11.94
CA TRP A 27 -2.01 -3.40 11.94
C TRP A 27 -0.83 -3.48 12.91
N SER A 28 -0.75 -4.56 13.66
CA SER A 28 0.34 -4.82 14.59
C SER A 28 1.08 -6.09 14.20
N GLY A 29 2.40 -5.98 14.06
CA GLY A 29 3.23 -7.12 13.68
C GLY A 29 4.63 -6.73 13.25
N THR A 30 5.27 -7.66 12.56
CA THR A 30 6.61 -7.48 12.00
C THR A 30 6.59 -7.91 10.53
N LEU A 31 7.05 -7.05 9.64
CA LEU A 31 7.16 -7.33 8.21
C LEU A 31 8.62 -7.10 7.77
N PHE A 32 9.23 -8.11 7.15
CA PHE A 32 10.62 -8.07 6.68
C PHE A 32 11.61 -7.56 7.75
N GLY A 33 11.40 -7.99 9.01
CA GLY A 33 12.24 -7.58 10.14
C GLY A 33 11.91 -6.21 10.74
N LEU A 34 10.97 -5.46 10.18
CA LEU A 34 10.53 -4.16 10.69
C LEU A 34 9.22 -4.30 11.46
N HIS A 35 9.21 -3.81 12.69
CA HIS A 35 7.98 -3.70 13.48
C HIS A 35 7.04 -2.64 12.88
N ASP A 36 5.75 -2.81 13.09
CA ASP A 36 4.71 -1.89 12.62
C ASP A 36 4.91 -0.43 13.04
N TRP A 37 5.58 -0.18 14.15
CA TRP A 37 5.92 1.15 14.65
C TRP A 37 7.30 1.67 14.21
N ALA A 38 8.11 0.88 13.48
CA ALA A 38 9.50 1.22 13.16
C ALA A 38 9.64 2.52 12.35
N ASP A 39 8.72 2.78 11.44
CA ASP A 39 8.70 4.01 10.63
C ASP A 39 8.28 5.25 11.45
N ARG A 40 7.37 5.06 12.38
CA ARG A 40 6.83 6.14 13.23
C ARG A 40 6.69 5.68 14.67
N PRO A 41 7.81 5.57 15.38
CA PRO A 41 7.75 5.18 16.78
C PRO A 41 6.96 6.22 17.59
N PRO A 42 6.20 5.79 18.61
CA PRO A 42 5.55 6.69 19.53
C PRO A 42 6.53 7.69 20.14
N LYS A 43 6.07 8.91 20.42
CA LYS A 43 6.92 9.99 20.95
C LYS A 43 7.38 9.78 22.39
N THR A 44 6.71 8.90 23.12
CA THR A 44 6.97 8.60 24.53
C THR A 44 7.02 7.11 24.75
N GLY A 45 7.61 6.68 25.86
CA GLY A 45 7.80 5.27 26.20
C GLY A 45 9.03 4.64 25.57
N GLY A 46 9.21 3.36 25.82
CA GLY A 46 10.28 2.52 25.28
C GLY A 46 9.75 1.39 24.40
N ILE A 47 10.64 0.55 23.92
CA ILE A 47 10.31 -0.57 23.01
C ILE A 47 9.23 -1.50 23.59
N ASP A 48 9.26 -1.76 24.89
CA ASP A 48 8.28 -2.64 25.52
C ASP A 48 6.88 -2.00 25.59
N ASP A 49 6.82 -0.68 25.82
CA ASP A 49 5.57 0.07 25.77
C ASP A 49 4.99 0.07 24.36
N TRP A 50 5.85 0.24 23.34
CA TRP A 50 5.43 0.27 21.93
C TRP A 50 4.92 -1.10 21.45
N LYS A 51 5.53 -2.18 21.88
CA LYS A 51 5.06 -3.55 21.59
C LYS A 51 3.69 -3.84 22.20
N ASN A 52 3.41 -3.26 23.36
CA ASN A 52 2.19 -3.47 24.11
C ASN A 52 1.21 -2.29 24.02
N ARG A 53 1.40 -1.40 23.08
CA ARG A 53 0.53 -0.24 22.89
C ARG A 53 -0.92 -0.64 22.66
N LYS A 54 -1.85 0.18 23.12
CA LYS A 54 -3.26 0.00 22.80
C LYS A 54 -3.47 0.26 21.31
N LEU A 55 -4.06 -0.71 20.62
CA LEU A 55 -4.42 -0.60 19.20
C LEU A 55 -5.75 0.12 19.05
N ASN A 56 -5.85 0.93 18.00
CA ASN A 56 -7.12 1.53 17.59
C ASN A 56 -7.94 0.50 16.80
N GLU A 57 -9.26 0.55 16.92
CA GLU A 57 -10.12 -0.31 16.09
C GLU A 57 -9.89 0.00 14.60
N PRO A 58 -9.67 -1.01 13.74
CA PRO A 58 -9.43 -0.80 12.32
C PRO A 58 -10.50 0.07 11.66
N GLY A 59 -10.08 1.02 10.86
CA GLY A 59 -10.95 1.98 10.17
C GLY A 59 -11.24 3.27 10.94
N THR A 60 -10.86 3.38 12.22
CA THR A 60 -11.24 4.54 13.05
C THR A 60 -10.23 5.68 13.06
N VAL A 61 -8.94 5.37 12.98
CA VAL A 61 -7.87 6.38 13.05
C VAL A 61 -6.99 6.31 11.80
N TYR A 62 -6.80 7.45 11.16
CA TYR A 62 -5.82 7.59 10.07
C TYR A 62 -4.43 7.77 10.66
N GLU A 63 -3.53 6.86 10.32
CA GLU A 63 -2.11 6.95 10.66
C GLU A 63 -1.27 6.38 9.53
N TYR A 64 -0.58 7.28 8.80
CA TYR A 64 0.33 6.85 7.74
C TYR A 64 1.52 6.09 8.34
N ASN A 65 1.83 4.94 7.75
CA ASN A 65 2.93 4.10 8.19
C ASN A 65 3.46 3.26 7.02
N ASP A 66 4.76 3.35 6.72
CA ASP A 66 5.38 2.67 5.59
C ASP A 66 5.35 1.15 5.73
N VAL A 67 5.48 0.60 6.94
CA VAL A 67 5.38 -0.86 7.14
C VAL A 67 4.00 -1.37 6.72
N ARG A 68 2.94 -0.62 7.01
CA ARG A 68 1.56 -0.97 6.62
C ARG A 68 1.32 -0.79 5.13
N VAL A 69 1.97 0.18 4.48
CA VAL A 69 1.96 0.30 3.01
C VAL A 69 2.66 -0.89 2.36
N ASN A 70 3.80 -1.32 2.93
CA ASN A 70 4.51 -2.50 2.47
C ASN A 70 3.71 -3.79 2.68
N LEU A 71 2.98 -3.89 3.80
CA LEU A 71 2.05 -4.99 4.05
C LEU A 71 0.95 -5.07 2.98
N LEU A 72 0.39 -3.92 2.56
CA LEU A 72 -0.56 -3.89 1.46
C LEU A 72 0.05 -4.43 0.16
N ALA A 73 1.26 -3.99 -0.19
CA ALA A 73 1.96 -4.47 -1.38
C ALA A 73 2.25 -5.98 -1.29
N TYR A 74 2.70 -6.46 -0.14
CA TYR A 74 2.93 -7.88 0.10
C TYR A 74 1.64 -8.70 0.01
N SER A 75 0.55 -8.21 0.58
CA SER A 75 -0.76 -8.86 0.48
C SER A 75 -1.26 -8.94 -0.97
N LEU A 76 -1.05 -7.89 -1.76
CA LEU A 76 -1.36 -7.91 -3.19
C LEU A 76 -0.48 -8.91 -3.96
N LEU A 77 0.81 -9.03 -3.64
CA LEU A 77 1.69 -10.04 -4.23
C LEU A 77 1.13 -11.45 -3.98
N GLN A 78 0.67 -11.74 -2.76
CA GLN A 78 0.08 -13.04 -2.42
C GLN A 78 -1.21 -13.33 -3.19
N VAL A 79 -2.06 -12.33 -3.40
CA VAL A 79 -3.30 -12.48 -4.18
C VAL A 79 -3.01 -12.70 -5.66
N TRP A 80 -2.11 -11.92 -6.24
CA TRP A 80 -1.77 -12.03 -7.65
C TRP A 80 -0.87 -13.24 -7.97
N ARG A 81 -0.12 -13.73 -6.99
CA ARG A 81 0.91 -14.77 -7.13
C ARG A 81 1.86 -14.50 -8.31
N LYS A 82 2.14 -13.21 -8.51
CA LYS A 82 2.94 -12.68 -9.62
C LYS A 82 3.59 -11.37 -9.16
N PRO A 83 4.85 -11.10 -9.51
CA PRO A 83 5.50 -9.84 -9.16
C PRO A 83 4.66 -8.62 -9.57
N LEU A 84 4.38 -7.73 -8.62
CA LEU A 84 3.52 -6.56 -8.87
C LEU A 84 4.01 -5.66 -10.02
N PRO A 85 5.33 -5.48 -10.26
CA PRO A 85 5.80 -4.75 -11.44
C PRO A 85 5.32 -5.38 -12.76
N MET A 86 5.24 -6.71 -12.83
CA MET A 86 4.70 -7.39 -14.02
C MET A 86 3.19 -7.15 -14.16
N VAL A 87 2.47 -7.20 -13.04
CA VAL A 87 1.03 -6.89 -13.03
C VAL A 87 0.78 -5.45 -13.50
N LEU A 88 1.51 -4.49 -12.93
CA LEU A 88 1.42 -3.08 -13.32
C LEU A 88 1.78 -2.88 -14.80
N LYS A 89 2.85 -3.52 -15.26
CA LYS A 89 3.26 -3.48 -16.66
C LYS A 89 2.13 -3.91 -17.58
N GLU A 90 1.62 -5.11 -17.40
CA GLU A 90 0.63 -5.72 -18.29
C GLU A 90 -0.74 -5.02 -18.26
N LYS A 91 -1.16 -4.62 -17.06
CA LYS A 91 -2.51 -4.07 -16.88
C LYS A 91 -2.60 -2.57 -17.17
N ILE A 92 -1.52 -1.82 -16.95
CA ILE A 92 -1.53 -0.37 -17.00
C ILE A 92 -0.44 0.19 -17.93
N MET A 93 0.84 -0.09 -17.64
CA MET A 93 1.93 0.65 -18.26
C MET A 93 2.04 0.39 -19.76
N ASP A 94 1.97 -0.86 -20.22
CA ASP A 94 1.95 -1.20 -21.64
C ASP A 94 0.70 -0.63 -22.35
N PRO A 95 -0.53 -0.81 -21.81
CA PRO A 95 -1.73 -0.24 -22.41
C PRO A 95 -1.71 1.27 -22.58
N ILE A 96 -1.08 2.02 -21.66
CA ILE A 96 -0.97 3.50 -21.80
C ILE A 96 0.24 3.95 -22.62
N GLY A 97 1.03 3.03 -23.14
CA GLY A 97 2.22 3.33 -23.93
C GLY A 97 3.36 3.92 -23.14
N ALA A 98 3.51 3.51 -21.88
CA ALA A 98 4.65 3.91 -21.06
C ALA A 98 5.96 3.36 -21.63
N SER A 99 7.07 4.05 -21.36
CA SER A 99 8.40 3.61 -21.74
C SER A 99 8.82 2.35 -20.97
N THR A 100 9.94 1.77 -21.36
CA THR A 100 10.54 0.62 -20.66
C THR A 100 11.52 1.04 -19.55
N THR A 101 11.56 2.32 -19.21
CA THR A 101 12.56 2.86 -18.27
C THR A 101 12.08 2.91 -16.82
N TRP A 102 10.78 2.82 -16.57
CA TRP A 102 10.25 2.80 -15.22
C TRP A 102 10.64 1.51 -14.47
N ARG A 103 10.75 1.57 -13.16
CA ARG A 103 11.12 0.46 -12.29
C ARG A 103 10.35 0.56 -10.97
N TRP A 104 10.09 -0.60 -10.35
CA TRP A 104 9.48 -0.67 -9.03
C TRP A 104 10.21 -1.69 -8.18
N TYR A 105 10.85 -1.23 -7.13
CA TYR A 105 11.69 -2.03 -6.25
C TYR A 105 11.08 -2.16 -4.85
N GLY A 106 11.39 -3.29 -4.21
CA GLY A 106 11.26 -3.48 -2.77
C GLY A 106 12.59 -3.24 -2.05
N TYR A 107 12.63 -3.65 -0.80
CA TYR A 107 13.85 -3.64 0.00
C TYR A 107 14.66 -4.92 -0.23
N ASP A 108 15.96 -4.91 0.07
CA ASP A 108 16.86 -6.05 -0.15
C ASP A 108 16.42 -7.31 0.62
N ASN A 109 15.73 -7.14 1.74
CA ASN A 109 15.21 -8.22 2.58
C ASN A 109 13.74 -8.58 2.29
N SER A 110 13.12 -8.04 1.24
CA SER A 110 11.69 -8.26 0.94
C SER A 110 11.43 -9.37 -0.08
N PHE A 111 12.38 -10.26 -0.30
CA PHE A 111 12.19 -11.43 -1.14
C PHE A 111 11.46 -12.55 -0.39
N VAL A 112 10.46 -13.11 -1.05
CA VAL A 112 9.66 -14.22 -0.52
C VAL A 112 9.62 -15.37 -1.53
N ASN A 113 9.61 -16.59 -1.01
CA ASN A 113 9.37 -17.77 -1.86
C ASN A 113 7.86 -17.96 -2.00
N MET A 114 7.38 -17.93 -3.22
CA MET A 114 5.98 -18.12 -3.55
C MET A 114 5.86 -19.06 -4.75
N ASP A 115 5.17 -20.17 -4.55
CA ASP A 115 5.02 -21.23 -5.58
C ASP A 115 6.37 -21.75 -6.11
N GLY A 116 7.40 -21.80 -5.27
CA GLY A 116 8.75 -22.22 -5.64
C GLY A 116 9.58 -21.16 -6.36
N LEU A 117 9.08 -19.94 -6.50
CA LEU A 117 9.79 -18.82 -7.11
C LEU A 117 10.11 -17.75 -6.08
N MET A 118 11.33 -17.25 -6.12
CA MET A 118 11.72 -16.06 -5.34
C MET A 118 11.15 -14.81 -5.99
N MET A 119 10.25 -14.13 -5.30
CA MET A 119 9.63 -12.88 -5.75
C MET A 119 9.93 -11.77 -4.76
N GLN A 120 10.27 -10.58 -5.26
CA GLN A 120 10.40 -9.41 -4.42
C GLN A 120 9.03 -8.80 -4.14
N SER A 121 8.70 -8.61 -2.86
CA SER A 121 7.61 -7.72 -2.47
C SER A 121 8.08 -6.29 -2.63
N VAL A 122 7.47 -5.56 -3.55
CA VAL A 122 7.84 -4.17 -3.83
C VAL A 122 7.41 -3.25 -2.69
N SER A 123 8.13 -2.16 -2.50
CA SER A 123 7.76 -1.14 -1.51
C SER A 123 6.60 -0.28 -2.03
N GLY A 124 5.64 -0.02 -1.16
CA GLY A 124 4.61 0.99 -1.40
C GLY A 124 5.03 2.40 -0.98
N GLY A 125 6.08 2.52 -0.16
CA GLY A 125 6.66 3.77 0.31
C GLY A 125 8.03 4.06 -0.31
N GLY A 126 8.57 5.24 -0.02
CA GLY A 126 9.86 5.71 -0.54
C GLY A 126 11.04 5.58 0.42
N HIS A 127 10.87 4.99 1.60
CA HIS A 127 11.93 4.81 2.58
C HIS A 127 12.94 3.76 2.10
N HIS A 128 14.19 3.94 2.50
CA HIS A 128 15.29 2.98 2.24
C HIS A 128 15.51 2.62 0.76
N GLY A 129 15.17 3.53 -0.16
CA GLY A 129 15.41 3.35 -1.60
C GLY A 129 14.42 2.44 -2.33
N GLY A 130 13.36 1.97 -1.67
CA GLY A 130 12.26 1.28 -2.32
C GLY A 130 11.33 2.24 -3.08
N GLY A 131 10.35 1.68 -3.79
CA GLY A 131 9.32 2.45 -4.48
C GLY A 131 9.45 2.46 -5.99
N ILE A 132 8.61 3.30 -6.63
CA ILE A 132 8.50 3.38 -8.07
C ILE A 132 9.37 4.52 -8.62
N PHE A 133 10.21 4.20 -9.60
CA PHE A 133 11.01 5.15 -10.37
C PHE A 133 10.37 5.29 -11.74
N ILE A 134 9.94 6.48 -12.09
CA ILE A 134 9.19 6.74 -13.31
C ILE A 134 9.59 8.11 -13.87
N ASN A 135 9.73 8.21 -15.20
CA ASN A 135 9.99 9.48 -15.84
C ASN A 135 8.72 10.34 -15.93
N THR A 136 8.89 11.63 -16.13
CA THR A 136 7.78 12.62 -16.16
C THR A 136 6.74 12.33 -17.23
N TYR A 137 7.14 11.83 -18.39
CA TYR A 137 6.20 11.53 -19.48
C TYR A 137 5.29 10.35 -19.14
N ASP A 138 5.85 9.30 -18.55
CA ASP A 138 5.08 8.13 -18.14
C ASP A 138 4.20 8.46 -16.94
N GLN A 139 4.68 9.30 -16.03
CA GLN A 139 3.86 9.82 -14.93
C GLN A 139 2.69 10.65 -15.44
N ALA A 140 2.91 11.48 -16.47
CA ALA A 140 1.85 12.27 -17.11
C ALA A 140 0.82 11.36 -17.79
N ARG A 141 1.24 10.28 -18.47
CA ARG A 141 0.31 9.28 -19.05
C ARG A 141 -0.54 8.62 -17.97
N PHE A 142 0.10 8.22 -16.87
CA PHE A 142 -0.62 7.65 -15.73
C PHE A 142 -1.63 8.64 -15.14
N GLY A 143 -1.25 9.89 -14.95
CA GLY A 143 -2.16 10.96 -14.53
C GLY A 143 -3.32 11.18 -15.50
N LEU A 144 -3.05 11.16 -16.82
CA LEU A 144 -4.07 11.27 -17.85
C LEU A 144 -5.06 10.09 -17.83
N LEU A 145 -4.60 8.87 -17.54
CA LEU A 145 -5.48 7.72 -17.33
C LEU A 145 -6.51 8.00 -16.23
N PHE A 146 -6.05 8.53 -15.09
CA PHE A 146 -6.94 8.88 -13.97
C PHE A 146 -7.87 10.04 -14.32
N LEU A 147 -7.37 11.08 -14.99
CA LEU A 147 -8.19 12.21 -15.47
C LEU A 147 -9.30 11.74 -16.43
N ARG A 148 -9.03 10.72 -17.22
CA ARG A 148 -10.00 10.07 -18.11
C ARG A 148 -10.81 8.97 -17.43
N LYS A 149 -10.89 8.99 -16.12
CA LYS A 149 -11.68 8.04 -15.32
C LYS A 149 -11.32 6.57 -15.59
N GLY A 150 -10.04 6.32 -15.79
CA GLY A 150 -9.49 4.99 -16.02
C GLY A 150 -9.65 4.46 -17.45
N LYS A 151 -10.03 5.31 -18.40
CA LYS A 151 -10.16 4.96 -19.84
C LYS A 151 -8.90 5.32 -20.62
N TRP A 152 -8.50 4.43 -21.51
CA TRP A 152 -7.42 4.65 -22.48
C TRP A 152 -7.77 3.99 -23.81
N ASN A 153 -7.72 4.75 -24.92
CA ASN A 153 -8.06 4.26 -26.27
C ASN A 153 -9.34 3.40 -26.31
N ASN A 154 -10.43 3.93 -25.76
CA ASN A 154 -11.74 3.26 -25.66
C ASN A 154 -11.79 1.98 -24.78
N ARG A 155 -10.70 1.66 -24.05
CA ARG A 155 -10.65 0.55 -23.10
C ARG A 155 -10.73 1.08 -21.67
N GLN A 156 -11.53 0.43 -20.82
CA GLN A 156 -11.53 0.69 -19.40
C GLN A 156 -10.41 -0.14 -18.76
N LEU A 157 -9.32 0.49 -18.34
CA LEU A 157 -8.17 -0.15 -17.69
C LEU A 157 -8.33 -0.19 -16.18
N VAL A 158 -8.86 0.89 -15.60
CA VAL A 158 -9.19 1.01 -14.17
C VAL A 158 -10.66 1.42 -14.07
N SER A 159 -11.44 0.78 -13.21
CA SER A 159 -12.86 1.12 -13.10
C SER A 159 -13.06 2.59 -12.70
N GLU A 160 -14.06 3.27 -13.26
CA GLU A 160 -14.41 4.65 -12.90
C GLU A 160 -14.76 4.75 -11.41
N LYS A 161 -15.45 3.76 -10.88
CA LYS A 161 -15.76 3.67 -9.44
C LYS A 161 -14.49 3.73 -8.58
N TRP A 162 -13.46 2.98 -8.97
CA TRP A 162 -12.19 2.98 -8.26
C TRP A 162 -11.46 4.32 -8.38
N VAL A 163 -11.39 4.90 -9.56
CA VAL A 163 -10.79 6.22 -9.78
C VAL A 163 -11.46 7.27 -8.91
N ASN A 164 -12.79 7.29 -8.87
CA ASN A 164 -13.54 8.23 -8.04
C ASN A 164 -13.28 8.01 -6.54
N ALA A 165 -13.23 6.75 -6.09
CA ALA A 165 -12.92 6.44 -4.70
C ALA A 165 -11.50 6.85 -4.30
N ALA A 166 -10.51 6.67 -5.18
CA ALA A 166 -9.12 7.01 -4.92
C ALA A 166 -8.88 8.53 -4.74
N HIS A 167 -9.78 9.39 -5.22
CA HIS A 167 -9.71 10.84 -5.03
C HIS A 167 -10.43 11.34 -3.77
N GLN A 168 -11.12 10.47 -3.06
CA GLN A 168 -11.85 10.85 -1.85
C GLN A 168 -10.96 10.69 -0.61
N SER A 169 -11.09 11.64 0.33
CA SER A 169 -10.47 11.47 1.65
C SER A 169 -11.17 10.35 2.42
N SER A 170 -10.39 9.50 3.08
CA SER A 170 -10.95 8.45 3.93
C SER A 170 -11.80 9.05 5.07
N PRO A 171 -12.84 8.33 5.54
CA PRO A 171 -13.62 8.76 6.70
C PRO A 171 -12.76 8.98 7.95
N ALA A 172 -11.82 8.09 8.23
CA ALA A 172 -10.91 8.20 9.36
C ALA A 172 -10.05 9.49 9.30
N ARG A 173 -9.58 9.89 8.11
CA ARG A 173 -8.83 11.14 7.93
C ARG A 173 -9.70 12.38 8.11
N ARG A 174 -10.98 12.31 7.76
CA ARG A 174 -11.94 13.41 7.94
C ARG A 174 -12.22 13.65 9.41
N SER A 175 -12.37 12.60 10.21
CA SER A 175 -12.62 12.69 11.65
C SER A 175 -11.42 13.22 12.45
N SER A 176 -10.19 13.05 11.94
CA SER A 176 -8.98 13.52 12.61
C SER A 176 -8.62 15.00 12.32
N ARG A 177 -9.34 15.69 11.43
CA ARG A 177 -9.16 17.13 11.25
C ARG A 177 -9.89 17.88 12.37
N PRO A 178 -9.20 18.78 13.11
CA PRO A 178 -9.90 19.69 14.01
C PRO A 178 -10.95 20.43 13.18
N SER A 179 -12.18 20.53 13.71
CA SER A 179 -13.18 21.44 13.15
C SER A 179 -12.54 22.84 13.12
N SER A 180 -12.29 23.36 11.92
CA SER A 180 -11.92 24.77 11.77
C SER A 180 -13.06 25.57 12.38
N GLY A 181 -12.84 26.06 13.60
CA GLY A 181 -13.77 26.98 14.24
C GLY A 181 -14.00 28.18 13.32
N GLN A 182 -15.26 28.45 13.10
CA GLN A 182 -15.73 29.68 12.51
C GLN A 182 -15.45 30.85 13.46
#